data_26327896f536494dc0a4dde10fe8661a
#
_entry.id   26327896f536494dc0a4dde10fe8661a
#
_cell.length_a   1.000
_cell.length_b   1.000
_cell.length_c   1.000
_cell.angle_alpha   90.00
_cell.angle_beta   90.00
_cell.angle_gamma   90.00
#
_symmetry.space_group_name_H-M   'P 1'
#
loop_
_entity.id
_entity.type
_entity.pdbx_description
1 polymer ?
#
loop_
_entity_poly.entity_id
_entity_poly.type
_entity_poly.pdbx_seq_one_letter_code
_entity_poly.pdbx_strand_id
1 'polypeptide(L)'
;NAPECAAVRGVILINGGLNAGIVGQSASRIAEMAGLEVPANTKVLIGEVDSTGIEEAFAHEKLSPTLAMYRAKDFEEATEKAEALVAMGGIGHTAVLYTDQDGRPERIMHFGERMKTGRILINTPSSQGGIGDLYNFKLAPSLTLGCGSWGGNSISENVGPKHLINKKTVAKRAENMLWHRLPKSIYFRRGCLPFALEELADKKLAAIVTDRFLFAHGYADE
;
A
#
# COMPACT_ATOMS: atom_id res chain seq x y z
N ASN A 1 -28.19 8.28 17.35
CA ASN A 1 -28.02 9.26 18.44
C ASN A 1 -27.13 8.71 19.57
N ALA A 2 -26.75 9.54 20.58
CA ALA A 2 -25.82 9.14 21.63
C ALA A 2 -26.29 7.92 22.48
N PRO A 3 -27.57 7.81 22.91
CA PRO A 3 -28.06 6.63 23.59
C PRO A 3 -28.00 5.36 22.77
N GLU A 4 -28.32 5.41 21.49
CA GLU A 4 -28.22 4.26 20.59
C GLU A 4 -26.77 3.82 20.39
N CYS A 5 -25.86 4.76 20.22
CA CYS A 5 -24.43 4.43 20.16
C CYS A 5 -23.94 3.77 21.44
N ALA A 6 -24.40 4.23 22.62
CA ALA A 6 -24.06 3.60 23.89
C ALA A 6 -24.57 2.17 23.98
N ALA A 7 -25.81 1.91 23.55
CA ALA A 7 -26.39 0.57 23.51
C ALA A 7 -25.61 -0.37 22.58
N VAL A 8 -25.24 0.10 21.38
CA VAL A 8 -24.46 -0.70 20.43
C VAL A 8 -23.04 -0.94 20.95
N ARG A 9 -22.38 0.04 21.61
CA ARG A 9 -21.07 -0.19 22.26
C ARG A 9 -21.10 -1.36 23.23
N GLY A 10 -22.20 -1.49 24.01
CA GLY A 10 -22.37 -2.56 24.99
C GLY A 10 -22.45 -3.96 24.38
N VAL A 11 -22.73 -4.08 23.09
CA VAL A 11 -22.77 -5.37 22.39
C VAL A 11 -21.56 -5.63 21.52
N ILE A 12 -20.76 -4.61 21.17
CA ILE A 12 -19.53 -4.79 20.38
C ILE A 12 -18.44 -5.46 21.20
N LEU A 13 -18.20 -4.96 22.41
CA LEU A 13 -17.16 -5.50 23.30
C LEU A 13 -17.80 -6.11 24.53
N ILE A 14 -17.37 -7.32 24.89
CA ILE A 14 -17.73 -8.00 26.14
C ILE A 14 -16.44 -8.40 26.86
N ASN A 15 -16.32 -8.01 28.12
CA ASN A 15 -15.12 -8.27 28.92
C ASN A 15 -13.80 -7.81 28.28
N GLY A 16 -13.84 -6.68 27.58
CA GLY A 16 -12.68 -6.09 26.89
C GLY A 16 -12.30 -6.74 25.56
N GLY A 17 -13.05 -7.74 25.09
CA GLY A 17 -12.80 -8.41 23.80
C GLY A 17 -14.00 -8.29 22.85
N LEU A 18 -13.77 -8.57 21.58
CA LEU A 18 -14.85 -8.60 20.57
C LEU A 18 -15.89 -9.65 20.95
N ASN A 19 -17.14 -9.24 20.95
CA ASN A 19 -18.27 -10.15 21.15
C ASN A 19 -18.42 -11.10 19.96
N ALA A 20 -18.06 -12.36 20.14
CA ALA A 20 -18.19 -13.38 19.09
C ALA A 20 -19.65 -13.53 18.59
N GLY A 21 -20.64 -13.16 19.42
CA GLY A 21 -22.05 -13.23 19.05
C GLY A 21 -22.49 -12.27 17.95
N ILE A 22 -21.72 -11.22 17.66
CA ILE A 22 -22.04 -10.28 16.57
C ILE A 22 -21.32 -10.62 15.25
N VAL A 23 -20.35 -11.50 15.28
CA VAL A 23 -19.54 -11.84 14.10
C VAL A 23 -20.43 -12.49 13.02
N GLY A 24 -20.44 -11.90 11.83
CA GLY A 24 -21.26 -12.38 10.70
C GLY A 24 -22.76 -12.15 10.84
N GLN A 25 -23.23 -11.48 11.89
CA GLN A 25 -24.65 -11.19 12.08
C GLN A 25 -25.12 -10.04 11.18
N SER A 26 -26.44 -9.98 10.93
CA SER A 26 -27.06 -8.85 10.24
C SER A 26 -27.10 -7.60 11.13
N ALA A 27 -27.19 -6.42 10.51
CA ALA A 27 -27.34 -5.16 11.23
C ALA A 27 -28.60 -5.14 12.13
N SER A 28 -29.73 -5.69 11.64
CA SER A 28 -30.94 -5.79 12.40
C SER A 28 -30.81 -6.70 13.63
N ARG A 29 -30.07 -7.81 13.51
CA ARG A 29 -29.83 -8.71 14.65
C ARG A 29 -28.95 -8.04 15.72
N ILE A 30 -27.94 -7.31 15.30
CA ILE A 30 -27.05 -6.55 16.22
C ILE A 30 -27.84 -5.45 16.94
N ALA A 31 -28.71 -4.74 16.21
CA ALA A 31 -29.60 -3.74 16.81
C ALA A 31 -30.52 -4.37 17.85
N GLU A 32 -31.17 -5.52 17.55
CA GLU A 32 -31.98 -6.27 18.49
C GLU A 32 -31.18 -6.67 19.76
N MET A 33 -29.97 -7.16 19.61
CA MET A 33 -29.08 -7.48 20.74
C MET A 33 -28.75 -6.25 21.59
N ALA A 34 -28.71 -5.07 20.99
CA ALA A 34 -28.51 -3.79 21.65
C ALA A 34 -29.85 -3.22 22.24
N GLY A 35 -30.98 -3.93 22.10
CA GLY A 35 -32.28 -3.44 22.53
C GLY A 35 -32.83 -2.28 21.68
N LEU A 36 -32.40 -2.19 20.41
CA LEU A 36 -32.80 -1.14 19.48
C LEU A 36 -33.76 -1.69 18.42
N GLU A 37 -34.80 -0.93 18.11
CA GLU A 37 -35.67 -1.21 16.98
C GLU A 37 -35.19 -0.49 15.73
N VAL A 38 -34.94 -1.23 14.65
CA VAL A 38 -34.58 -0.72 13.35
C VAL A 38 -35.41 -1.36 12.24
N PRO A 39 -35.57 -0.72 11.08
CA PRO A 39 -36.24 -1.34 9.95
C PRO A 39 -35.62 -2.70 9.59
N ALA A 40 -36.45 -3.69 9.27
CA ALA A 40 -35.99 -5.05 8.95
C ALA A 40 -35.01 -5.11 7.75
N ASN A 41 -35.05 -4.13 6.87
CA ASN A 41 -34.13 -4.00 5.71
C ASN A 41 -32.86 -3.22 6.02
N THR A 42 -32.57 -2.87 7.28
CA THR A 42 -31.35 -2.19 7.69
C THR A 42 -30.14 -3.05 7.33
N LYS A 43 -29.20 -2.46 6.56
CA LYS A 43 -28.01 -3.17 6.07
C LYS A 43 -26.76 -2.87 6.89
N VAL A 44 -26.68 -1.70 7.50
CA VAL A 44 -25.50 -1.22 8.23
C VAL A 44 -25.94 -0.40 9.43
N LEU A 45 -25.25 -0.56 10.54
CA LEU A 45 -25.30 0.35 11.70
C LEU A 45 -24.08 1.25 11.64
N ILE A 46 -24.27 2.57 11.80
CA ILE A 46 -23.18 3.54 11.79
C ILE A 46 -23.21 4.32 13.11
N GLY A 47 -22.11 4.22 13.87
CA GLY A 47 -21.89 5.04 15.06
C GLY A 47 -21.00 6.21 14.73
N GLU A 48 -21.49 7.44 14.93
CA GLU A 48 -20.64 8.64 14.87
C GLU A 48 -19.90 8.75 16.21
N VAL A 49 -18.57 8.72 16.15
CA VAL A 49 -17.69 8.68 17.32
C VAL A 49 -16.45 9.56 17.10
N ASP A 50 -15.83 9.99 18.19
CA ASP A 50 -14.71 10.91 18.16
C ASP A 50 -13.36 10.23 18.48
N SER A 51 -13.36 9.26 19.41
CA SER A 51 -12.14 8.60 19.84
C SER A 51 -11.74 7.47 18.89
N THR A 52 -10.44 7.42 18.57
CA THR A 52 -9.79 6.32 17.85
C THR A 52 -9.04 5.38 18.81
N GLY A 53 -9.20 5.58 20.12
CA GLY A 53 -8.52 4.82 21.17
C GLY A 53 -9.10 3.42 21.40
N ILE A 54 -8.36 2.61 22.11
CA ILE A 54 -8.73 1.21 22.42
C ILE A 54 -10.00 1.10 23.27
N GLU A 55 -10.35 2.16 23.97
CA GLU A 55 -11.58 2.25 24.77
C GLU A 55 -12.86 2.42 23.94
N GLU A 56 -12.73 2.88 22.68
CA GLU A 56 -13.88 3.08 21.80
C GLU A 56 -14.22 1.78 21.07
N ALA A 57 -15.32 1.16 21.45
CA ALA A 57 -15.74 -0.11 20.86
C ALA A 57 -15.95 -0.05 19.34
N PHE A 58 -16.43 1.09 18.81
CA PHE A 58 -16.60 1.26 17.37
C PHE A 58 -15.27 1.35 16.62
N ALA A 59 -14.16 1.68 17.28
CA ALA A 59 -12.85 1.75 16.65
C ALA A 59 -12.26 0.37 16.34
N HIS A 60 -12.70 -0.67 17.04
CA HIS A 60 -12.21 -2.04 16.84
C HIS A 60 -12.72 -2.67 15.54
N GLU A 61 -12.03 -3.69 15.04
CA GLU A 61 -12.56 -4.58 14.01
C GLU A 61 -13.75 -5.38 14.59
N LYS A 62 -14.85 -5.39 13.87
CA LYS A 62 -16.11 -5.95 14.38
C LYS A 62 -16.62 -7.17 13.63
N LEU A 63 -16.04 -7.47 12.46
CA LEU A 63 -16.44 -8.58 11.58
C LEU A 63 -17.96 -8.64 11.36
N SER A 64 -18.59 -7.48 11.26
CA SER A 64 -20.03 -7.29 11.22
C SER A 64 -20.40 -5.98 10.51
N PRO A 65 -21.63 -5.79 10.04
CA PRO A 65 -22.07 -4.56 9.39
C PRO A 65 -22.33 -3.41 10.38
N THR A 66 -21.35 -3.18 11.26
CA THR A 66 -21.34 -2.08 12.24
C THR A 66 -20.11 -1.25 12.03
N LEU A 67 -20.28 0.01 11.63
CA LEU A 67 -19.19 0.90 11.22
C LEU A 67 -19.05 2.06 12.20
N ALA A 68 -17.81 2.50 12.39
CA ALA A 68 -17.50 3.81 12.97
C ALA A 68 -17.52 4.89 11.90
N MET A 69 -17.99 6.07 12.24
CA MET A 69 -17.89 7.27 11.43
C MET A 69 -17.21 8.37 12.26
N TYR A 70 -16.18 8.97 11.69
CA TYR A 70 -15.43 10.07 12.30
C TYR A 70 -15.57 11.33 11.46
N ARG A 71 -15.80 12.47 12.11
CA ARG A 71 -15.68 13.76 11.46
C ARG A 71 -14.25 14.24 11.53
N ALA A 72 -13.81 14.91 10.49
CA ALA A 72 -12.51 15.59 10.43
C ALA A 72 -12.70 16.97 9.82
N LYS A 73 -11.92 17.95 10.28
CA LYS A 73 -11.96 19.31 9.77
C LYS A 73 -11.32 19.45 8.39
N ASP A 74 -10.35 18.59 8.11
CA ASP A 74 -9.57 18.59 6.86
C ASP A 74 -9.02 17.20 6.51
N PHE A 75 -8.29 17.15 5.40
CA PHE A 75 -7.68 15.90 4.91
C PHE A 75 -6.59 15.38 5.85
N GLU A 76 -5.82 16.25 6.48
CA GLU A 76 -4.74 15.85 7.37
C GLU A 76 -5.29 15.17 8.62
N GLU A 77 -6.26 15.79 9.30
CA GLU A 77 -6.92 15.17 10.46
C GLU A 77 -7.62 13.85 10.11
N ALA A 78 -8.23 13.76 8.93
CA ALA A 78 -8.81 12.51 8.45
C ALA A 78 -7.75 11.41 8.28
N THR A 79 -6.58 11.77 7.75
CA THR A 79 -5.45 10.86 7.57
C THR A 79 -4.87 10.42 8.91
N GLU A 80 -4.71 11.33 9.87
CA GLU A 80 -4.25 11.01 11.24
C GLU A 80 -5.19 10.03 11.94
N LYS A 81 -6.50 10.24 11.86
CA LYS A 81 -7.50 9.31 12.42
C LYS A 81 -7.44 7.94 11.74
N ALA A 82 -7.32 7.91 10.42
CA ALA A 82 -7.19 6.66 9.68
C ALA A 82 -5.90 5.91 10.05
N GLU A 83 -4.76 6.60 10.20
CA GLU A 83 -3.50 6.02 10.64
C GLU A 83 -3.60 5.42 12.05
N ALA A 84 -4.25 6.12 12.98
CA ALA A 84 -4.48 5.63 14.33
C ALA A 84 -5.32 4.34 14.34
N LEU A 85 -6.38 4.30 13.52
CA LEU A 85 -7.23 3.11 13.38
C LEU A 85 -6.49 1.94 12.72
N VAL A 86 -5.67 2.20 11.70
CA VAL A 86 -4.81 1.19 11.08
C VAL A 86 -3.81 0.63 12.10
N ALA A 87 -3.18 1.48 12.88
CA ALA A 87 -2.22 1.06 13.89
C ALA A 87 -2.87 0.19 14.99
N MET A 88 -4.14 0.46 15.34
CA MET A 88 -4.86 -0.27 16.37
C MET A 88 -5.31 -1.67 15.91
N GLY A 89 -5.82 -1.83 14.70
CA GLY A 89 -6.43 -3.10 14.31
C GLY A 89 -6.37 -3.46 12.83
N GLY A 90 -5.73 -2.63 11.98
CA GLY A 90 -5.71 -2.83 10.53
C GLY A 90 -4.33 -2.91 9.89
N ILE A 91 -3.29 -3.02 10.70
CA ILE A 91 -1.90 -2.91 10.23
C ILE A 91 -1.58 -3.96 9.17
N GLY A 92 -1.08 -3.51 8.02
CA GLY A 92 -0.75 -4.36 6.88
C GLY A 92 -1.95 -4.73 5.99
N HIS A 93 -3.20 -4.47 6.40
CA HIS A 93 -4.39 -4.91 5.66
C HIS A 93 -4.70 -4.01 4.46
N THR A 94 -5.71 -3.18 4.53
CA THR A 94 -6.23 -2.38 3.40
C THR A 94 -6.74 -1.02 3.90
N ALA A 95 -6.38 0.03 3.19
CA ALA A 95 -6.95 1.36 3.37
C ALA A 95 -7.58 1.87 2.07
N VAL A 96 -8.54 2.78 2.18
CA VAL A 96 -9.26 3.35 1.04
C VAL A 96 -9.26 4.86 1.13
N LEU A 97 -9.00 5.51 0.02
CA LEU A 97 -9.12 6.96 -0.12
C LEU A 97 -10.10 7.29 -1.24
N TYR A 98 -11.14 8.04 -0.92
CA TYR A 98 -12.00 8.68 -1.91
C TYR A 98 -11.54 10.12 -2.09
N THR A 99 -11.10 10.47 -3.29
CA THR A 99 -10.55 11.78 -3.62
C THR A 99 -10.71 12.10 -5.10
N ASP A 100 -10.57 13.35 -5.45
CA ASP A 100 -10.35 13.77 -6.82
C ASP A 100 -8.91 13.38 -7.23
N GLN A 101 -8.79 12.24 -7.92
CA GLN A 101 -7.50 11.63 -8.26
C GLN A 101 -6.70 12.44 -9.28
N ASP A 102 -7.38 13.20 -10.15
CA ASP A 102 -6.76 13.98 -11.21
C ASP A 102 -6.42 15.39 -10.73
N GLY A 103 -7.32 16.00 -9.97
CA GLY A 103 -7.12 17.35 -9.42
C GLY A 103 -6.29 17.41 -8.14
N ARG A 104 -6.12 16.28 -7.44
CA ARG A 104 -5.40 16.21 -6.15
C ARG A 104 -4.54 14.95 -5.99
N PRO A 105 -3.63 14.66 -6.94
CA PRO A 105 -2.77 13.47 -6.89
C PRO A 105 -1.83 13.46 -5.67
N GLU A 106 -1.48 14.62 -5.14
CA GLU A 106 -0.66 14.76 -3.93
C GLU A 106 -1.29 14.08 -2.70
N ARG A 107 -2.63 14.05 -2.62
CA ARG A 107 -3.33 13.36 -1.53
C ARG A 107 -3.16 11.86 -1.59
N ILE A 108 -3.10 11.30 -2.79
CA ILE A 108 -2.91 9.86 -2.98
C ILE A 108 -1.52 9.47 -2.50
N MET A 109 -0.50 10.24 -2.87
CA MET A 109 0.89 10.00 -2.45
C MET A 109 1.02 10.15 -0.94
N HIS A 110 0.54 11.26 -0.38
CA HIS A 110 0.60 11.52 1.06
C HIS A 110 -0.10 10.41 1.87
N PHE A 111 -1.33 10.04 1.50
CA PHE A 111 -2.05 8.95 2.15
C PHE A 111 -1.33 7.62 2.01
N GLY A 112 -0.75 7.35 0.82
CA GLY A 112 0.02 6.15 0.54
C GLY A 112 1.25 5.98 1.42
N GLU A 113 1.96 7.07 1.67
CA GLU A 113 3.16 7.09 2.53
C GLU A 113 2.82 6.90 4.01
N ARG A 114 1.67 7.43 4.46
CA ARG A 114 1.24 7.37 5.86
C ARG A 114 0.64 6.01 6.25
N MET A 115 -0.13 5.40 5.38
CA MET A 115 -0.86 4.17 5.70
C MET A 115 0.04 2.93 5.69
N LYS A 116 0.21 2.30 6.83
CA LYS A 116 0.95 1.03 6.97
C LYS A 116 0.06 -0.15 6.57
N THR A 117 -0.36 -0.17 5.30
CA THR A 117 -1.22 -1.21 4.73
C THR A 117 -0.63 -1.76 3.43
N GLY A 118 -0.83 -3.02 3.16
CA GLY A 118 -0.34 -3.68 1.95
C GLY A 118 -1.14 -3.30 0.69
N ARG A 119 -2.31 -2.72 0.85
CA ARG A 119 -3.20 -2.28 -0.22
C ARG A 119 -3.79 -0.92 0.09
N ILE A 120 -3.71 -0.02 -0.88
CA ILE A 120 -4.38 1.26 -0.86
C ILE A 120 -5.25 1.35 -2.11
N LEU A 121 -6.53 1.54 -1.90
CA LEU A 121 -7.51 1.61 -2.97
C LEU A 121 -7.96 3.06 -3.13
N ILE A 122 -8.09 3.50 -4.36
CA ILE A 122 -8.58 4.84 -4.68
C ILE A 122 -9.98 4.72 -5.28
N ASN A 123 -10.91 5.48 -4.71
CA ASN A 123 -12.30 5.58 -5.18
C ASN A 123 -13.02 4.23 -5.34
N THR A 124 -12.64 3.23 -4.54
CA THR A 124 -13.21 1.88 -4.59
C THR A 124 -13.37 1.32 -3.18
N PRO A 125 -14.52 0.74 -2.82
CA PRO A 125 -14.72 0.15 -1.51
C PRO A 125 -13.75 -1.01 -1.25
N SER A 126 -13.23 -1.11 -0.02
CA SER A 126 -12.28 -2.17 0.35
C SER A 126 -12.84 -3.58 0.18
N SER A 127 -14.14 -3.77 0.39
CA SER A 127 -14.84 -5.05 0.23
C SER A 127 -14.85 -5.57 -1.22
N GLN A 128 -14.73 -4.68 -2.20
CA GLN A 128 -14.67 -5.03 -3.62
C GLN A 128 -13.23 -4.99 -4.14
N GLY A 129 -12.50 -3.91 -3.86
CA GLY A 129 -11.17 -3.72 -4.42
C GLY A 129 -10.09 -4.55 -3.72
N GLY A 130 -10.19 -4.77 -2.41
CA GLY A 130 -9.18 -5.52 -1.65
C GLY A 130 -9.01 -6.96 -2.12
N ILE A 131 -10.09 -7.63 -2.49
CA ILE A 131 -10.04 -9.00 -3.03
C ILE A 131 -9.48 -9.09 -4.46
N GLY A 132 -9.27 -7.94 -5.11
CA GLY A 132 -8.74 -7.87 -6.47
C GLY A 132 -9.74 -8.31 -7.55
N ASP A 133 -9.34 -8.16 -8.78
CA ASP A 133 -10.05 -8.69 -9.96
C ASP A 133 -9.07 -8.90 -11.12
N LEU A 134 -9.59 -9.42 -12.24
CA LEU A 134 -8.78 -9.70 -13.43
C LEU A 134 -8.65 -8.50 -14.38
N TYR A 135 -9.47 -7.47 -14.24
CA TYR A 135 -9.64 -6.44 -15.28
C TYR A 135 -9.31 -5.03 -14.82
N ASN A 136 -9.77 -4.64 -13.63
CA ASN A 136 -9.72 -3.24 -13.18
C ASN A 136 -8.57 -2.95 -12.20
N PHE A 137 -8.07 -3.97 -11.51
CA PHE A 137 -7.01 -3.80 -10.51
C PHE A 137 -5.77 -4.62 -10.86
N LYS A 138 -4.62 -4.11 -10.52
CA LYS A 138 -3.36 -4.89 -10.53
C LYS A 138 -3.24 -5.83 -9.32
N LEU A 139 -4.32 -6.02 -8.59
CA LEU A 139 -4.41 -6.96 -7.47
C LEU A 139 -5.02 -8.26 -7.98
N ALA A 140 -4.29 -9.36 -7.84
CA ALA A 140 -4.79 -10.68 -8.19
C ALA A 140 -6.02 -11.04 -7.35
N PRO A 141 -7.05 -11.67 -7.95
CA PRO A 141 -8.23 -12.09 -7.19
C PRO A 141 -7.86 -13.11 -6.12
N SER A 142 -8.24 -12.82 -4.86
CA SER A 142 -8.02 -13.71 -3.73
C SER A 142 -8.91 -13.33 -2.56
N LEU A 143 -9.32 -14.33 -1.79
CA LEU A 143 -9.96 -14.12 -0.49
C LEU A 143 -8.95 -14.17 0.67
N THR A 144 -7.69 -14.48 0.38
CA THR A 144 -6.61 -14.48 1.37
C THR A 144 -5.66 -13.32 1.07
N LEU A 145 -5.68 -12.32 1.94
CA LEU A 145 -4.95 -11.08 1.77
C LEU A 145 -3.74 -11.06 2.70
N GLY A 146 -2.54 -11.07 2.13
CA GLY A 146 -1.31 -10.92 2.89
C GLY A 146 -1.17 -9.52 3.48
N CYS A 147 -0.74 -9.42 4.72
CA CYS A 147 -0.52 -8.15 5.43
C CYS A 147 0.97 -7.76 5.54
N GLY A 148 1.85 -8.52 4.92
CA GLY A 148 3.29 -8.27 4.91
C GLY A 148 3.93 -8.31 6.31
N SER A 149 5.14 -7.80 6.41
CA SER A 149 5.87 -7.73 7.68
C SER A 149 5.18 -6.85 8.72
N TRP A 150 4.45 -5.82 8.30
CA TRP A 150 3.63 -5.01 9.21
C TRP A 150 2.58 -5.82 9.96
N GLY A 151 1.92 -6.74 9.27
CA GLY A 151 0.90 -7.62 9.87
C GLY A 151 1.46 -8.97 10.35
N GLY A 152 2.79 -9.12 10.45
CA GLY A 152 3.42 -10.38 10.85
C GLY A 152 3.30 -11.51 9.83
N ASN A 153 3.07 -11.19 8.56
CA ASN A 153 2.93 -12.16 7.48
C ASN A 153 4.18 -12.21 6.59
N SER A 154 4.42 -13.36 5.97
CA SER A 154 5.47 -13.55 4.99
C SER A 154 5.11 -13.00 3.59
N ILE A 155 3.84 -12.69 3.35
CA ILE A 155 3.30 -12.28 2.06
C ILE A 155 2.57 -10.94 2.25
N SER A 156 2.85 -9.95 1.38
CA SER A 156 2.24 -8.62 1.39
C SER A 156 1.22 -8.40 0.28
N GLU A 157 0.98 -9.41 -0.56
CA GLU A 157 0.07 -9.35 -1.70
C GLU A 157 -1.11 -10.32 -1.57
N ASN A 158 -2.04 -10.26 -2.50
CA ASN A 158 -3.15 -11.20 -2.57
C ASN A 158 -2.61 -12.61 -2.87
N VAL A 159 -2.94 -13.56 -2.00
CA VAL A 159 -2.37 -14.91 -2.06
C VAL A 159 -2.98 -15.70 -3.21
N GLY A 160 -2.14 -16.29 -4.04
CA GLY A 160 -2.54 -17.10 -5.18
C GLY A 160 -1.65 -18.35 -5.33
N PRO A 161 -1.87 -19.18 -6.36
CA PRO A 161 -1.15 -20.44 -6.57
C PRO A 161 0.37 -20.30 -6.56
N LYS A 162 0.91 -19.16 -7.01
CA LYS A 162 2.36 -18.89 -7.02
C LYS A 162 3.00 -18.94 -5.62
N HIS A 163 2.23 -18.75 -4.56
CA HIS A 163 2.72 -18.79 -3.18
C HIS A 163 2.74 -20.21 -2.59
N LEU A 164 2.10 -21.16 -3.27
CA LEU A 164 2.09 -22.57 -2.90
C LEU A 164 3.14 -23.39 -3.66
N ILE A 165 3.87 -22.75 -4.58
CA ILE A 165 4.86 -23.40 -5.44
C ILE A 165 6.26 -23.13 -4.89
N ASN A 166 7.02 -24.18 -4.64
CA ASN A 166 8.44 -24.06 -4.35
C ASN A 166 9.22 -23.79 -5.64
N LYS A 167 9.91 -22.65 -5.69
CA LYS A 167 10.79 -22.32 -6.80
C LYS A 167 12.21 -22.78 -6.50
N LYS A 168 12.80 -23.60 -7.39
CA LYS A 168 14.23 -23.93 -7.36
C LYS A 168 14.97 -23.09 -8.40
N THR A 169 16.02 -22.44 -7.97
CA THR A 169 16.93 -21.75 -8.88
C THR A 169 18.12 -22.66 -9.18
N VAL A 170 18.34 -22.96 -10.45
CA VAL A 170 19.56 -23.62 -10.92
C VAL A 170 20.48 -22.54 -11.47
N ALA A 171 21.48 -22.17 -10.70
CA ALA A 171 22.50 -21.22 -11.14
C ALA A 171 23.71 -21.99 -11.70
N LYS A 172 23.96 -21.83 -12.98
CA LYS A 172 25.24 -22.23 -13.58
C LYS A 172 26.18 -21.04 -13.56
N ARG A 173 27.41 -21.25 -13.13
CA ARG A 173 28.44 -20.26 -13.37
C ARG A 173 28.63 -20.19 -14.89
N ALA A 174 28.19 -19.12 -15.50
CA ALA A 174 28.61 -18.77 -16.84
C ALA A 174 30.10 -18.42 -16.71
N GLU A 175 30.86 -18.79 -17.70
CA GLU A 175 32.31 -18.68 -17.76
C GLU A 175 32.95 -17.53 -16.98
N ASN A 176 34.17 -17.67 -16.66
CA ASN A 176 35.08 -16.78 -15.95
C ASN A 176 34.56 -15.33 -15.77
N MET A 177 33.54 -15.15 -14.95
CA MET A 177 32.95 -13.83 -14.63
C MET A 177 33.94 -12.88 -13.96
N LEU A 178 35.13 -13.38 -13.64
CA LEU A 178 36.25 -12.57 -13.17
C LEU A 178 37.08 -11.98 -14.33
N TRP A 179 36.73 -12.35 -15.58
CA TRP A 179 37.39 -11.82 -16.73
C TRP A 179 36.85 -10.43 -17.07
N HIS A 180 37.67 -9.44 -16.85
CA HIS A 180 37.37 -8.04 -17.09
C HIS A 180 38.30 -7.51 -18.17
N ARG A 181 37.77 -7.08 -19.30
CA ARG A 181 38.52 -6.52 -20.38
C ARG A 181 38.59 -5.00 -20.22
N LEU A 182 39.70 -4.50 -19.81
CA LEU A 182 39.98 -3.08 -19.83
C LEU A 182 40.51 -2.67 -21.23
N PRO A 183 40.28 -1.42 -21.65
CA PRO A 183 41.01 -0.84 -22.76
C PRO A 183 42.53 -0.98 -22.58
N LYS A 184 43.23 -1.16 -23.66
CA LYS A 184 44.67 -1.29 -23.64
C LYS A 184 45.35 -0.10 -22.95
N SER A 185 44.79 1.09 -23.16
CA SER A 185 45.23 2.35 -22.55
C SER A 185 44.04 3.10 -21.97
N ILE A 186 44.21 3.68 -20.79
CA ILE A 186 43.25 4.56 -20.13
C ILE A 186 43.97 5.85 -19.78
N TYR A 187 43.57 6.94 -20.40
CA TYR A 187 44.11 8.29 -20.17
C TYR A 187 43.12 9.07 -19.30
N PHE A 188 43.57 9.54 -18.17
CA PHE A 188 42.74 10.37 -17.32
C PHE A 188 43.57 11.40 -16.56
N ARG A 189 43.67 12.59 -17.09
CA ARG A 189 44.05 13.80 -16.41
C ARG A 189 43.72 14.98 -17.32
N ARG A 190 43.66 16.16 -16.78
CA ARG A 190 43.43 17.36 -17.58
C ARG A 190 44.56 17.48 -18.67
N GLY A 191 44.14 17.67 -19.91
CA GLY A 191 45.07 17.79 -21.06
C GLY A 191 45.65 16.47 -21.57
N CYS A 192 45.07 15.31 -21.26
CA CYS A 192 45.53 14.02 -21.79
C CYS A 192 44.99 13.68 -23.19
N LEU A 193 44.00 14.41 -23.70
CA LEU A 193 43.36 14.12 -24.97
C LEU A 193 44.35 14.06 -26.14
N PRO A 194 45.29 15.02 -26.36
CA PRO A 194 46.28 14.94 -27.43
C PRO A 194 47.06 13.64 -27.41
N PHE A 195 47.51 13.19 -26.23
CA PHE A 195 48.26 11.92 -26.09
C PHE A 195 47.42 10.71 -26.40
N ALA A 196 46.12 10.73 -26.04
CA ALA A 196 45.20 9.63 -26.36
C ALA A 196 44.93 9.56 -27.86
N LEU A 197 44.84 10.69 -28.54
CA LEU A 197 44.61 10.77 -29.97
C LEU A 197 45.81 10.30 -30.81
N GLU A 198 47.05 10.39 -30.28
CA GLU A 198 48.24 9.84 -30.95
C GLU A 198 48.10 8.33 -31.20
N GLU A 199 47.47 7.57 -30.28
CA GLU A 199 47.21 6.14 -30.48
C GLU A 199 46.18 5.86 -31.58
N LEU A 200 45.40 6.86 -31.98
CA LEU A 200 44.39 6.77 -33.02
C LEU A 200 44.81 7.35 -34.37
N ALA A 201 46.04 7.84 -34.48
CA ALA A 201 46.54 8.54 -35.69
C ALA A 201 46.48 7.70 -36.96
N ASP A 202 46.46 6.36 -36.83
CA ASP A 202 46.30 5.42 -37.96
C ASP A 202 44.82 5.10 -38.30
N LYS A 203 43.89 5.59 -37.53
CA LYS A 203 42.44 5.29 -37.67
C LYS A 203 41.80 6.30 -38.62
N LYS A 204 40.90 5.79 -39.49
CA LYS A 204 40.14 6.62 -40.46
C LYS A 204 38.80 7.09 -39.91
N LEU A 205 38.31 6.45 -38.86
CA LEU A 205 37.05 6.74 -38.26
C LEU A 205 37.10 6.48 -36.74
N ALA A 206 36.62 7.42 -35.97
CA ALA A 206 36.45 7.31 -34.54
C ALA A 206 34.98 7.53 -34.17
N ALA A 207 34.47 6.79 -33.18
CA ALA A 207 33.16 7.01 -32.59
C ALA A 207 33.33 7.55 -31.18
N ILE A 208 32.73 8.69 -30.89
CA ILE A 208 32.70 9.30 -29.57
C ILE A 208 31.43 8.87 -28.87
N VAL A 209 31.59 8.20 -27.74
CA VAL A 209 30.44 7.83 -26.87
C VAL A 209 30.47 8.73 -25.64
N THR A 210 29.44 9.55 -25.51
CA THR A 210 29.34 10.54 -24.44
C THR A 210 27.85 10.64 -23.96
N ASP A 211 27.62 11.31 -22.85
CA ASP A 211 26.27 11.59 -22.38
C ASP A 211 25.75 12.92 -22.99
N ARG A 212 24.43 13.11 -22.81
CA ARG A 212 23.71 14.28 -23.35
C ARG A 212 24.25 15.62 -22.79
N PHE A 213 24.70 15.62 -21.53
CA PHE A 213 25.20 16.85 -20.89
C PHE A 213 26.51 17.27 -21.50
N LEU A 214 27.49 16.35 -21.60
CA LEU A 214 28.80 16.63 -22.16
C LEU A 214 28.71 17.03 -23.64
N PHE A 215 27.86 16.34 -24.39
CA PHE A 215 27.61 16.70 -25.79
C PHE A 215 27.02 18.11 -25.93
N ALA A 216 26.00 18.45 -25.14
CA ALA A 216 25.37 19.78 -25.20
C ALA A 216 26.27 20.94 -24.76
N HIS A 217 27.37 20.67 -24.05
CA HIS A 217 28.34 21.66 -23.61
C HIS A 217 29.61 21.67 -24.46
N GLY A 218 29.61 21.01 -25.61
CA GLY A 218 30.68 21.04 -26.56
C GLY A 218 31.94 20.24 -26.20
N TYR A 219 31.88 19.38 -25.20
CA TYR A 219 33.05 18.56 -24.80
C TYR A 219 33.39 17.45 -25.82
N ALA A 220 32.53 17.22 -26.78
CA ALA A 220 32.77 16.28 -27.87
C ALA A 220 33.26 16.96 -29.18
N ASP A 221 33.40 18.27 -29.18
CA ASP A 221 33.74 19.07 -30.38
C ASP A 221 35.25 19.43 -30.44
N GLU A 222 36.02 19.15 -29.39
CA GLU A 222 37.47 19.32 -29.31
C GLU A 222 38.19 18.11 -29.91
#